data_195b02ee59353242956737f7bcf6ef5f
#
_entry.id   195b02ee59353242956737f7bcf6ef5f
#
_cell.length_a   1.000
_cell.length_b   1.000
_cell.length_c   1.000
_cell.angle_alpha   90.00
_cell.angle_beta   90.00
_cell.angle_gamma   90.00
#
_symmetry.space_group_name_H-M   'P 1'
#
loop_
_entity.id
_entity.type
_entity.pdbx_description
1 polymer ?
#
loop_
_entity_poly.entity_id
_entity_poly.type
_entity_poly.pdbx_seq_one_letter_code
_entity_poly.pdbx_strand_id
1 'polypeptide(L)'
;MRKIALFAHDAGGADILLELLRASLGVAEFRIFCLKESPCFKLIGAKALEPFWCEITPTKEDIEAKLCAFSPSLIAYGTGWQNHLEYHFLAYAKAHELVSMAFLDHWTNYRERFGYPSTDWENNLPSFIVAHDTLSEKKAKELGLPNVITIKNYALLAQLQNYTPLPQSNTLLFLSEPTAKVALASFGNAYFWGFTEKEVFEDILTCKTLLGCEDILIRLHPSDTPQTYQAIDSTVRFSTASLLEDIACAKIIVGIDTIALYTAYLLGKKVISYIPSTKRECSVPLPLSNQLKRFEHFKLEQLSSASHNPQNFGMDFALFLKTI
;
A
#
# COMPACT_ATOMS: atom_id res chain seq x y z
N MET A 1 -12.57 -28.10 -6.55
CA MET A 1 -11.57 -27.02 -6.31
C MET A 1 -12.34 -25.84 -5.68
N ARG A 2 -11.78 -25.19 -4.66
CA ARG A 2 -12.44 -24.02 -4.03
C ARG A 2 -12.56 -22.88 -5.03
N LYS A 3 -13.66 -22.12 -4.97
CA LYS A 3 -13.86 -20.90 -5.74
C LYS A 3 -13.66 -19.69 -4.84
N ILE A 4 -12.74 -18.80 -5.20
CA ILE A 4 -12.38 -17.64 -4.41
C ILE A 4 -12.68 -16.36 -5.18
N ALA A 5 -13.57 -15.54 -4.65
CA ALA A 5 -13.84 -14.20 -5.16
C ALA A 5 -12.84 -13.22 -4.53
N LEU A 6 -12.14 -12.48 -5.38
CA LEU A 6 -11.24 -11.39 -4.98
C LEU A 6 -11.88 -10.06 -5.34
N PHE A 7 -11.80 -9.08 -4.44
CA PHE A 7 -12.25 -7.72 -4.72
C PHE A 7 -11.21 -6.70 -4.25
N ALA A 8 -10.89 -5.74 -5.12
CA ALA A 8 -10.19 -4.52 -4.74
C ALA A 8 -10.56 -3.38 -5.69
N HIS A 9 -10.51 -2.16 -5.21
CA HIS A 9 -10.74 -0.97 -6.00
C HIS A 9 -9.52 -0.03 -6.02
N ASP A 10 -8.73 0.03 -4.96
CA ASP A 10 -7.50 0.80 -4.87
C ASP A 10 -6.25 0.01 -5.30
N ALA A 11 -5.11 0.69 -5.39
CA ALA A 11 -3.87 0.08 -5.88
C ALA A 11 -3.20 -0.83 -4.83
N GLY A 12 -3.25 -0.47 -3.55
CA GLY A 12 -2.55 -1.20 -2.49
C GLY A 12 -3.17 -2.57 -2.25
N GLY A 13 -4.48 -2.60 -1.96
CA GLY A 13 -5.22 -3.84 -1.79
C GLY A 13 -5.23 -4.70 -3.05
N ALA A 14 -5.31 -4.07 -4.24
CA ALA A 14 -5.26 -4.78 -5.51
C ALA A 14 -3.92 -5.48 -5.70
N ASP A 15 -2.79 -4.80 -5.50
CA ASP A 15 -1.47 -5.40 -5.71
C ASP A 15 -1.27 -6.65 -4.84
N ILE A 16 -1.68 -6.59 -3.57
CA ILE A 16 -1.63 -7.72 -2.64
C ILE A 16 -2.45 -8.91 -3.15
N LEU A 17 -3.71 -8.69 -3.55
CA LEU A 17 -4.60 -9.75 -3.97
C LEU A 17 -4.23 -10.35 -5.33
N LEU A 18 -3.74 -9.53 -6.27
CA LEU A 18 -3.30 -10.00 -7.57
C LEU A 18 -2.03 -10.85 -7.49
N GLU A 19 -1.07 -10.49 -6.65
CA GLU A 19 0.12 -11.32 -6.42
C GLU A 19 -0.20 -12.57 -5.59
N LEU A 20 -1.14 -12.50 -4.65
CA LEU A 20 -1.67 -13.69 -3.97
C LEU A 20 -2.29 -14.66 -4.98
N LEU A 21 -3.11 -14.17 -5.92
CA LEU A 21 -3.66 -14.99 -6.99
C LEU A 21 -2.56 -15.66 -7.81
N ARG A 22 -1.56 -14.89 -8.29
CA ARG A 22 -0.44 -15.42 -9.08
C ARG A 22 0.32 -16.52 -8.36
N ALA A 23 0.61 -16.31 -7.08
CA ALA A 23 1.30 -17.27 -6.23
C ALA A 23 0.46 -18.51 -5.90
N SER A 24 -0.87 -18.43 -6.09
CA SER A 24 -1.81 -19.50 -5.74
C SER A 24 -2.50 -20.13 -6.96
N LEU A 25 -1.99 -19.90 -8.17
CA LEU A 25 -2.50 -20.54 -9.38
C LEU A 25 -2.45 -22.06 -9.23
N GLY A 26 -3.54 -22.74 -9.60
CA GLY A 26 -3.70 -24.19 -9.45
C GLY A 26 -4.15 -24.67 -8.06
N VAL A 27 -4.16 -23.79 -7.04
CA VAL A 27 -4.65 -24.12 -5.69
C VAL A 27 -6.17 -23.96 -5.59
N ALA A 28 -6.71 -22.94 -6.23
CA ALA A 28 -8.14 -22.63 -6.27
C ALA A 28 -8.54 -22.03 -7.63
N GLU A 29 -9.85 -21.96 -7.89
CA GLU A 29 -10.41 -21.18 -9.00
C GLU A 29 -10.64 -19.74 -8.50
N PHE A 30 -10.02 -18.78 -9.15
CA PHE A 30 -10.10 -17.37 -8.77
C PHE A 30 -10.95 -16.56 -9.75
N ARG A 31 -11.64 -15.55 -9.22
CA ARG A 31 -12.28 -14.50 -9.99
C ARG A 31 -12.02 -13.15 -9.30
N ILE A 32 -11.55 -12.16 -10.10
CA ILE A 32 -11.27 -10.81 -9.63
C ILE A 32 -12.44 -9.92 -10.02
N PHE A 33 -13.11 -9.36 -9.05
CA PHE A 33 -14.20 -8.40 -9.24
C PHE A 33 -13.65 -7.00 -9.03
N CYS A 34 -13.74 -6.15 -10.03
CA CYS A 34 -13.40 -4.73 -9.90
C CYS A 34 -14.12 -3.86 -10.92
N LEU A 35 -14.19 -2.57 -10.62
CA LEU A 35 -14.73 -1.57 -11.53
C LEU A 35 -13.77 -1.40 -12.72
N LYS A 36 -14.33 -1.23 -13.92
CA LYS A 36 -13.58 -0.75 -15.08
C LYS A 36 -12.97 0.61 -14.76
N GLU A 37 -11.74 0.83 -15.20
CA GLU A 37 -10.97 2.06 -14.96
C GLU A 37 -10.48 2.26 -13.52
N SER A 38 -10.78 1.35 -12.57
CA SER A 38 -10.18 1.39 -11.24
C SER A 38 -8.66 1.15 -11.28
N PRO A 39 -7.92 1.54 -10.25
CA PRO A 39 -6.52 1.15 -10.09
C PRO A 39 -6.31 -0.36 -10.18
N CYS A 40 -7.23 -1.16 -9.62
CA CYS A 40 -7.19 -2.62 -9.73
C CYS A 40 -7.25 -3.08 -11.19
N PHE A 41 -8.15 -2.53 -12.01
CA PHE A 41 -8.27 -2.89 -13.42
C PHE A 41 -6.98 -2.60 -14.20
N LYS A 42 -6.35 -1.45 -13.95
CA LYS A 42 -5.05 -1.11 -14.56
C LYS A 42 -3.96 -2.11 -14.20
N LEU A 43 -3.92 -2.56 -12.95
CA LEU A 43 -2.96 -3.57 -12.47
C LEU A 43 -3.25 -4.96 -13.08
N ILE A 44 -4.50 -5.33 -13.29
CA ILE A 44 -4.88 -6.58 -13.97
C ILE A 44 -4.25 -6.63 -15.36
N GLY A 45 -4.38 -5.56 -16.17
CA GLY A 45 -3.74 -5.45 -17.48
C GLY A 45 -2.22 -5.48 -17.39
N ALA A 46 -1.63 -4.72 -16.49
CA ALA A 46 -0.17 -4.71 -16.30
C ALA A 46 0.42 -6.07 -15.88
N LYS A 47 -0.38 -6.93 -15.23
CA LYS A 47 0.03 -8.25 -14.74
C LYS A 47 -0.44 -9.42 -15.63
N ALA A 48 -1.11 -9.14 -16.76
CA ALA A 48 -1.71 -10.13 -17.68
C ALA A 48 -2.68 -11.10 -16.98
N LEU A 49 -3.58 -10.54 -16.15
CA LEU A 49 -4.57 -11.29 -15.38
C LEU A 49 -6.01 -11.11 -15.88
N GLU A 50 -6.19 -10.58 -17.09
CA GLU A 50 -7.50 -10.36 -17.74
C GLU A 50 -8.40 -11.60 -17.74
N PRO A 51 -7.90 -12.84 -17.93
CA PRO A 51 -8.75 -14.04 -17.90
C PRO A 51 -9.49 -14.27 -16.57
N PHE A 52 -8.99 -13.68 -15.48
CA PHE A 52 -9.60 -13.80 -14.16
C PHE A 52 -10.58 -12.67 -13.85
N TRP A 53 -10.63 -11.63 -14.68
CA TRP A 53 -11.42 -10.43 -14.41
C TRP A 53 -12.92 -10.64 -14.63
N CYS A 54 -13.68 -10.04 -13.75
CA CYS A 54 -15.12 -9.86 -13.85
C CYS A 54 -15.45 -8.39 -13.59
N GLU A 55 -15.94 -7.68 -14.60
CA GLU A 55 -16.40 -6.32 -14.45
C GLU A 55 -17.61 -6.25 -13.53
N ILE A 56 -17.62 -5.28 -12.62
CA ILE A 56 -18.78 -4.96 -11.79
C ILE A 56 -19.14 -3.48 -11.95
N THR A 57 -20.40 -3.16 -11.67
CA THR A 57 -20.86 -1.81 -11.39
C THR A 57 -20.92 -1.62 -9.85
N PRO A 58 -20.87 -0.35 -9.35
CA PRO A 58 -20.88 -0.10 -7.90
C PRO A 58 -22.29 -0.19 -7.30
N THR A 59 -23.06 -1.21 -7.71
CA THR A 59 -24.43 -1.47 -7.21
C THR A 59 -24.49 -2.83 -6.54
N LYS A 60 -25.28 -2.92 -5.48
CA LYS A 60 -25.49 -4.15 -4.73
C LYS A 60 -26.01 -5.28 -5.64
N GLU A 61 -26.98 -4.95 -6.48
CA GLU A 61 -27.67 -5.90 -7.36
C GLU A 61 -26.71 -6.55 -8.37
N ASP A 62 -25.83 -5.77 -8.99
CA ASP A 62 -24.86 -6.29 -9.96
C ASP A 62 -23.81 -7.16 -9.26
N ILE A 63 -23.30 -6.70 -8.12
CA ILE A 63 -22.30 -7.44 -7.34
C ILE A 63 -22.88 -8.79 -6.88
N GLU A 64 -24.08 -8.81 -6.31
CA GLU A 64 -24.76 -10.03 -5.86
C GLU A 64 -25.05 -10.99 -7.03
N ALA A 65 -25.55 -10.49 -8.16
CA ALA A 65 -25.81 -11.31 -9.35
C ALA A 65 -24.54 -12.01 -9.85
N LYS A 66 -23.42 -11.29 -9.90
CA LYS A 66 -22.13 -11.83 -10.36
C LYS A 66 -21.50 -12.80 -9.36
N LEU A 67 -21.62 -12.53 -8.06
CA LEU A 67 -21.19 -13.45 -7.01
C LEU A 67 -22.03 -14.73 -7.03
N CYS A 68 -23.37 -14.64 -7.18
CA CYS A 68 -24.23 -15.80 -7.35
C CYS A 68 -23.82 -16.65 -8.56
N ALA A 69 -23.57 -16.03 -9.71
CA ALA A 69 -23.14 -16.72 -10.93
C ALA A 69 -21.79 -17.43 -10.76
N PHE A 70 -20.85 -16.84 -10.05
CA PHE A 70 -19.55 -17.45 -9.76
C PHE A 70 -19.66 -18.49 -8.64
N SER A 71 -20.55 -18.32 -7.68
CA SER A 71 -20.75 -19.18 -6.51
C SER A 71 -19.48 -19.43 -5.71
N PRO A 72 -18.86 -18.38 -5.12
CA PRO A 72 -17.63 -18.53 -4.36
C PRO A 72 -17.86 -19.30 -3.05
N SER A 73 -16.83 -19.98 -2.58
CA SER A 73 -16.77 -20.58 -1.24
C SER A 73 -15.97 -19.73 -0.24
N LEU A 74 -15.29 -18.69 -0.72
CA LEU A 74 -14.54 -17.72 0.06
C LEU A 74 -14.50 -16.38 -0.67
N ILE A 75 -14.61 -15.30 0.08
CA ILE A 75 -14.44 -13.94 -0.43
C ILE A 75 -13.24 -13.28 0.26
N ALA A 76 -12.28 -12.79 -0.52
CA ALA A 76 -11.14 -12.03 -0.03
C ALA A 76 -11.13 -10.63 -0.68
N TYR A 77 -10.93 -9.59 0.12
CA TYR A 77 -10.96 -8.23 -0.38
C TYR A 77 -9.86 -7.36 0.23
N GLY A 78 -9.37 -6.40 -0.58
CA GLY A 78 -8.54 -5.30 -0.11
C GLY A 78 -9.39 -4.27 0.62
N THR A 79 -8.87 -3.72 1.70
CA THR A 79 -9.60 -2.73 2.51
C THR A 79 -9.25 -1.31 2.06
N GLY A 80 -10.26 -0.47 1.83
CA GLY A 80 -10.12 0.98 1.76
C GLY A 80 -10.46 1.63 3.11
N TRP A 81 -10.17 2.93 3.24
CA TRP A 81 -10.60 3.71 4.41
C TRP A 81 -11.40 4.96 4.01
N GLN A 82 -11.46 5.26 2.73
CA GLN A 82 -12.24 6.37 2.16
C GLN A 82 -13.44 5.90 1.33
N ASN A 83 -13.43 4.64 0.90
CA ASN A 83 -14.47 4.03 0.09
C ASN A 83 -14.69 2.61 0.61
N HIS A 84 -15.94 2.22 0.75
CA HIS A 84 -16.34 0.97 1.40
C HIS A 84 -17.19 0.09 0.47
N LEU A 85 -16.86 0.07 -0.82
CA LEU A 85 -17.56 -0.80 -1.79
C LEU A 85 -17.41 -2.30 -1.44
N GLU A 86 -16.32 -2.67 -0.76
CA GLU A 86 -16.08 -4.02 -0.23
C GLU A 86 -17.16 -4.49 0.75
N TYR A 87 -17.93 -3.59 1.36
CA TYR A 87 -19.02 -3.99 2.27
C TYR A 87 -20.14 -4.75 1.57
N HIS A 88 -20.36 -4.56 0.27
CA HIS A 88 -21.30 -5.38 -0.49
C HIS A 88 -20.82 -6.84 -0.59
N PHE A 89 -19.51 -7.06 -0.75
CA PHE A 89 -18.90 -8.39 -0.75
C PHE A 89 -18.97 -9.04 0.63
N LEU A 90 -18.70 -8.28 1.68
CA LEU A 90 -18.84 -8.74 3.06
C LEU A 90 -20.30 -9.09 3.40
N ALA A 91 -21.25 -8.25 3.02
CA ALA A 91 -22.68 -8.49 3.24
C ALA A 91 -23.13 -9.78 2.55
N TYR A 92 -22.71 -10.00 1.30
CA TYR A 92 -22.96 -11.25 0.58
C TYR A 92 -22.34 -12.45 1.32
N ALA A 93 -21.08 -12.35 1.76
CA ALA A 93 -20.42 -13.42 2.50
C ALA A 93 -21.21 -13.80 3.77
N LYS A 94 -21.65 -12.80 4.55
CA LYS A 94 -22.45 -13.02 5.77
C LYS A 94 -23.81 -13.65 5.47
N ALA A 95 -24.51 -13.17 4.44
CA ALA A 95 -25.82 -13.70 4.06
C ALA A 95 -25.77 -15.16 3.59
N HIS A 96 -24.62 -15.61 3.07
CA HIS A 96 -24.41 -16.97 2.57
C HIS A 96 -23.47 -17.82 3.44
N GLU A 97 -23.17 -17.36 4.67
CA GLU A 97 -22.30 -18.05 5.63
C GLU A 97 -20.91 -18.41 5.07
N LEU A 98 -20.38 -17.57 4.18
CA LEU A 98 -19.08 -17.78 3.56
C LEU A 98 -17.96 -17.20 4.43
N VAL A 99 -16.77 -17.81 4.37
CA VAL A 99 -15.58 -17.22 4.94
C VAL A 99 -15.21 -15.93 4.20
N SER A 100 -14.99 -14.85 4.94
CA SER A 100 -14.56 -13.56 4.42
C SER A 100 -13.21 -13.15 4.99
N MET A 101 -12.35 -12.56 4.15
CA MET A 101 -10.99 -12.15 4.50
C MET A 101 -10.74 -10.72 4.04
N ALA A 102 -10.42 -9.83 4.98
CA ALA A 102 -10.05 -8.45 4.69
C ALA A 102 -8.53 -8.27 4.76
N PHE A 103 -7.91 -7.89 3.66
CA PHE A 103 -6.47 -7.67 3.58
C PHE A 103 -6.12 -6.22 3.90
N LEU A 104 -5.32 -6.02 4.94
CA LEU A 104 -4.74 -4.74 5.28
C LEU A 104 -3.53 -4.50 4.35
N ASP A 105 -3.43 -3.31 3.79
CA ASP A 105 -2.35 -2.92 2.86
C ASP A 105 -1.36 -1.91 3.45
N HIS A 106 -1.64 -1.37 4.63
CA HIS A 106 -0.82 -0.35 5.28
C HIS A 106 -0.88 -0.48 6.81
N TRP A 107 0.03 0.20 7.56
CA TRP A 107 0.12 0.16 9.03
C TRP A 107 -0.71 1.24 9.73
N THR A 108 -1.73 1.78 9.08
CA THR A 108 -2.57 2.88 9.60
C THR A 108 -4.04 2.69 9.28
N ASN A 109 -4.90 3.47 9.95
CA ASN A 109 -6.34 3.53 9.73
C ASN A 109 -7.04 2.16 9.88
N TYR A 110 -6.63 1.35 10.85
CA TYR A 110 -7.10 -0.04 10.97
C TYR A 110 -8.59 -0.17 11.23
N ARG A 111 -9.14 0.62 12.18
CA ARG A 111 -10.58 0.61 12.51
C ARG A 111 -11.39 1.38 11.48
N GLU A 112 -10.84 2.45 10.94
CA GLU A 112 -11.45 3.29 9.91
C GLU A 112 -11.78 2.50 8.65
N ARG A 113 -10.98 1.47 8.33
CA ARG A 113 -11.23 0.52 7.22
C ARG A 113 -12.51 -0.30 7.41
N PHE A 114 -13.03 -0.37 8.62
CA PHE A 114 -14.28 -1.06 8.95
C PHE A 114 -15.40 -0.09 9.33
N GLY A 115 -15.19 1.22 9.15
CA GLY A 115 -16.22 2.24 9.32
C GLY A 115 -16.16 3.00 10.66
N TYR A 116 -15.11 2.78 11.49
CA TYR A 116 -14.91 3.63 12.67
C TYR A 116 -14.78 5.12 12.24
N PRO A 117 -15.36 6.10 12.95
CA PRO A 117 -15.90 6.02 14.31
C PRO A 117 -17.41 5.71 14.43
N SER A 118 -18.06 5.15 13.40
CA SER A 118 -19.45 4.69 13.55
C SER A 118 -19.57 3.71 14.73
N THR A 119 -20.67 3.79 15.48
CA THR A 119 -20.93 2.93 16.65
C THR A 119 -21.14 1.47 16.29
N ASP A 120 -21.45 1.18 15.05
CA ASP A 120 -21.74 -0.15 14.52
C ASP A 120 -20.64 -0.70 13.58
N TRP A 121 -19.47 -0.07 13.56
CA TRP A 121 -18.35 -0.47 12.69
C TRP A 121 -17.95 -1.94 12.85
N GLU A 122 -18.14 -2.52 14.03
CA GLU A 122 -17.85 -3.94 14.28
C GLU A 122 -18.74 -4.88 13.44
N ASN A 123 -19.90 -4.39 12.98
CA ASN A 123 -20.73 -5.13 12.03
C ASN A 123 -20.06 -5.30 10.66
N ASN A 124 -19.03 -4.55 10.35
CA ASN A 124 -18.28 -4.66 9.10
C ASN A 124 -17.00 -5.52 9.23
N LEU A 125 -16.83 -6.23 10.35
CA LEU A 125 -15.69 -7.12 10.52
C LEU A 125 -15.89 -8.43 9.73
N PRO A 126 -14.83 -8.90 9.03
CA PRO A 126 -14.81 -10.16 8.30
C PRO A 126 -14.61 -11.36 9.24
N SER A 127 -14.62 -12.57 8.67
CA SER A 127 -14.21 -13.78 9.39
C SER A 127 -12.74 -13.73 9.81
N PHE A 128 -11.87 -13.18 8.96
CA PHE A 128 -10.43 -12.98 9.23
C PHE A 128 -9.95 -11.62 8.74
N ILE A 129 -9.17 -10.95 9.56
CA ILE A 129 -8.40 -9.76 9.18
C ILE A 129 -6.98 -10.23 8.86
N VAL A 130 -6.53 -9.97 7.65
CA VAL A 130 -5.21 -10.42 7.18
C VAL A 130 -4.22 -9.27 7.28
N ALA A 131 -3.30 -9.41 8.21
CA ALA A 131 -2.12 -8.56 8.32
C ALA A 131 -1.05 -9.00 7.32
N HIS A 132 -0.26 -8.05 6.85
CA HIS A 132 0.78 -8.30 5.85
C HIS A 132 2.17 -8.51 6.46
N ASP A 133 2.32 -8.33 7.77
CA ASP A 133 3.51 -8.63 8.55
C ASP A 133 3.19 -8.73 10.06
N THR A 134 4.19 -9.11 10.85
CA THR A 134 4.05 -9.27 12.30
C THR A 134 3.79 -7.95 13.03
N LEU A 135 4.28 -6.81 12.52
CA LEU A 135 4.00 -5.51 13.12
C LEU A 135 2.56 -5.08 12.85
N SER A 136 2.07 -5.30 11.63
CA SER A 136 0.68 -5.08 11.26
C SER A 136 -0.26 -5.93 12.13
N GLU A 137 0.07 -7.22 12.32
CA GLU A 137 -0.67 -8.12 13.20
C GLU A 137 -0.71 -7.61 14.64
N LYS A 138 0.46 -7.22 15.17
CA LYS A 138 0.56 -6.68 16.53
C LYS A 138 -0.30 -5.44 16.70
N LYS A 139 -0.17 -4.45 15.81
CA LYS A 139 -0.95 -3.21 15.83
C LYS A 139 -2.46 -3.49 15.76
N ALA A 140 -2.88 -4.39 14.87
CA ALA A 140 -4.30 -4.74 14.74
C ALA A 140 -4.86 -5.36 16.05
N LYS A 141 -4.11 -6.27 16.67
CA LYS A 141 -4.50 -6.90 17.96
C LYS A 141 -4.51 -5.89 19.11
N GLU A 142 -3.53 -4.98 19.18
CA GLU A 142 -3.50 -3.90 20.18
C GLU A 142 -4.70 -2.95 20.07
N LEU A 143 -5.24 -2.77 18.87
CA LEU A 143 -6.48 -2.03 18.63
C LEU A 143 -7.74 -2.85 18.90
N GLY A 144 -7.61 -4.11 19.34
CA GLY A 144 -8.75 -4.98 19.66
C GLY A 144 -9.46 -5.59 18.45
N LEU A 145 -8.83 -5.60 17.27
CA LEU A 145 -9.40 -6.27 16.09
C LEU A 145 -9.38 -7.80 16.30
N PRO A 146 -10.50 -8.50 16.05
CA PRO A 146 -10.58 -9.95 16.24
C PRO A 146 -10.02 -10.73 15.05
N ASN A 147 -9.69 -11.99 15.27
CA ASN A 147 -9.34 -12.98 14.25
C ASN A 147 -8.25 -12.49 13.28
N VAL A 148 -7.25 -11.76 13.79
CA VAL A 148 -6.13 -11.27 13.00
C VAL A 148 -5.16 -12.41 12.76
N ILE A 149 -4.84 -12.63 11.48
CA ILE A 149 -3.86 -13.62 11.00
C ILE A 149 -2.84 -12.94 10.10
N THR A 150 -1.65 -13.50 10.00
CA THR A 150 -0.62 -13.00 9.08
C THR A 150 -0.43 -13.97 7.92
N ILE A 151 -0.71 -13.51 6.70
CA ILE A 151 -0.43 -14.22 5.45
C ILE A 151 0.71 -13.50 4.74
N LYS A 152 1.53 -14.25 4.01
CA LYS A 152 2.63 -13.70 3.20
C LYS A 152 2.15 -12.53 2.34
N ASN A 153 2.88 -11.43 2.39
CA ASN A 153 2.67 -10.31 1.47
C ASN A 153 3.34 -10.65 0.13
N TYR A 154 2.60 -11.32 -0.75
CA TYR A 154 3.11 -11.75 -2.05
C TYR A 154 3.51 -10.58 -2.95
N ALA A 155 2.85 -9.41 -2.82
CA ALA A 155 3.22 -8.21 -3.57
C ALA A 155 4.62 -7.73 -3.19
N LEU A 156 4.91 -7.62 -1.90
CA LEU A 156 6.23 -7.24 -1.41
C LEU A 156 7.29 -8.30 -1.79
N LEU A 157 6.96 -9.59 -1.63
CA LEU A 157 7.86 -10.67 -2.03
C LEU A 157 8.19 -10.63 -3.53
N ALA A 158 7.19 -10.39 -4.39
CA ALA A 158 7.41 -10.25 -5.82
C ALA A 158 8.32 -9.05 -6.15
N GLN A 159 8.14 -7.91 -5.47
CA GLN A 159 9.01 -6.75 -5.64
C GLN A 159 10.46 -7.08 -5.22
N LEU A 160 10.65 -7.74 -4.07
CA LEU A 160 12.00 -8.12 -3.61
C LEU A 160 12.68 -9.13 -4.54
N GLN A 161 11.93 -10.11 -5.08
CA GLN A 161 12.44 -11.11 -6.02
C GLN A 161 12.77 -10.55 -7.39
N ASN A 162 12.00 -9.56 -7.87
CA ASN A 162 12.20 -8.94 -9.17
C ASN A 162 13.22 -7.79 -9.15
N TYR A 163 13.75 -7.46 -7.98
CA TYR A 163 14.73 -6.39 -7.87
C TYR A 163 16.08 -6.80 -8.48
N THR A 164 16.58 -5.95 -9.35
CA THR A 164 17.92 -6.06 -9.93
C THR A 164 18.71 -4.83 -9.56
N PRO A 165 19.84 -4.98 -8.84
CA PRO A 165 20.72 -3.85 -8.55
C PRO A 165 21.22 -3.20 -9.85
N LEU A 166 21.23 -1.87 -9.89
CA LEU A 166 21.77 -1.07 -10.98
C LEU A 166 22.86 -0.16 -10.45
N PRO A 167 23.76 0.36 -11.32
CA PRO A 167 24.74 1.37 -10.92
C PRO A 167 24.04 2.57 -10.29
N GLN A 168 24.49 2.98 -9.11
CA GLN A 168 23.92 4.14 -8.42
C GLN A 168 24.36 5.43 -9.11
N SER A 169 23.42 6.32 -9.33
CA SER A 169 23.63 7.71 -9.71
C SER A 169 23.76 8.61 -8.46
N ASN A 170 24.20 9.86 -8.64
CA ASN A 170 24.17 10.86 -7.56
C ASN A 170 22.77 11.50 -7.39
N THR A 171 21.71 10.75 -7.66
CA THR A 171 20.32 11.23 -7.66
C THR A 171 19.60 10.86 -6.36
N LEU A 172 18.91 11.84 -5.79
CA LEU A 172 17.90 11.63 -4.77
C LEU A 172 16.57 11.27 -5.44
N LEU A 173 15.97 10.17 -5.06
CA LEU A 173 14.59 9.83 -5.45
C LEU A 173 13.62 10.37 -4.40
N PHE A 174 12.75 11.29 -4.80
CA PHE A 174 11.64 11.74 -3.98
C PHE A 174 10.37 10.99 -4.36
N LEU A 175 9.81 10.25 -3.41
CA LEU A 175 8.52 9.56 -3.53
C LEU A 175 7.42 10.50 -3.05
N SER A 176 6.66 11.07 -3.98
CA SER A 176 5.62 12.03 -3.63
C SER A 176 4.39 11.38 -3.02
N GLU A 177 3.68 12.14 -2.18
CA GLU A 177 2.39 11.79 -1.60
C GLU A 177 1.49 13.02 -1.61
N PRO A 178 0.20 12.91 -1.99
CA PRO A 178 -0.73 14.04 -2.06
C PRO A 178 -1.26 14.43 -0.67
N THR A 179 -0.35 14.77 0.26
CA THR A 179 -0.65 15.00 1.68
C THR A 179 -1.70 16.07 1.89
N ALA A 180 -1.58 17.23 1.22
CA ALA A 180 -2.54 18.32 1.33
C ALA A 180 -3.94 17.93 0.83
N LYS A 181 -4.00 17.20 -0.30
CA LYS A 181 -5.25 16.71 -0.89
C LYS A 181 -5.96 15.72 0.04
N VAL A 182 -5.21 14.78 0.60
CA VAL A 182 -5.75 13.78 1.54
C VAL A 182 -6.22 14.45 2.82
N ALA A 183 -5.44 15.41 3.38
CA ALA A 183 -5.82 16.15 4.57
C ALA A 183 -7.09 16.98 4.36
N LEU A 184 -7.21 17.65 3.21
CA LEU A 184 -8.41 18.42 2.87
C LEU A 184 -9.65 17.51 2.76
N ALA A 185 -9.52 16.38 2.07
CA ALA A 185 -10.64 15.46 1.88
C ALA A 185 -11.11 14.82 3.18
N SER A 186 -10.16 14.47 4.09
CA SER A 186 -10.49 13.73 5.31
C SER A 186 -10.85 14.63 6.50
N PHE A 187 -10.28 15.84 6.56
CA PHE A 187 -10.38 16.70 7.74
C PHE A 187 -10.83 18.12 7.41
N GLY A 188 -11.15 18.43 6.15
CA GLY A 188 -11.57 19.75 5.70
C GLY A 188 -10.47 20.84 5.75
N ASN A 189 -9.21 20.44 5.98
CA ASN A 189 -8.07 21.34 6.11
C ASN A 189 -6.83 20.73 5.45
N ALA A 190 -6.35 21.32 4.36
CA ALA A 190 -5.16 20.85 3.65
C ALA A 190 -3.88 20.86 4.52
N TYR A 191 -3.83 21.69 5.56
CA TYR A 191 -2.73 21.84 6.51
C TYR A 191 -2.98 21.16 7.85
N PHE A 192 -3.87 20.18 7.88
CA PHE A 192 -4.29 19.49 9.12
C PHE A 192 -3.11 18.91 9.89
N TRP A 193 -2.15 18.29 9.19
CA TRP A 193 -0.95 17.72 9.81
C TRP A 193 0.17 18.73 10.08
N GLY A 194 -0.04 20.01 9.76
CA GLY A 194 0.93 21.08 9.99
C GLY A 194 2.04 21.16 8.94
N PHE A 195 1.88 20.49 7.80
CA PHE A 195 2.77 20.55 6.64
C PHE A 195 2.04 20.05 5.39
N THR A 196 2.63 20.28 4.22
CA THR A 196 2.20 19.79 2.92
C THR A 196 3.35 19.09 2.20
N GLU A 197 3.07 18.36 1.14
CA GLU A 197 4.08 17.76 0.26
C GLU A 197 4.99 18.80 -0.41
N LYS A 198 4.49 20.04 -0.58
CA LYS A 198 5.26 21.17 -1.14
C LYS A 198 6.40 21.57 -0.22
N GLU A 199 6.10 21.80 1.05
CA GLU A 199 7.12 22.16 2.07
C GLU A 199 8.14 21.05 2.24
N VAL A 200 7.70 19.78 2.23
CA VAL A 200 8.62 18.64 2.22
C VAL A 200 9.58 18.71 1.04
N PHE A 201 9.07 19.01 -0.16
CA PHE A 201 9.88 19.11 -1.36
C PHE A 201 10.85 20.33 -1.33
N GLU A 202 10.40 21.50 -0.85
CA GLU A 202 11.23 22.70 -0.64
C GLU A 202 12.40 22.41 0.31
N ASP A 203 12.14 21.73 1.42
CA ASP A 203 13.17 21.32 2.36
C ASP A 203 14.18 20.33 1.72
N ILE A 204 13.71 19.37 0.93
CA ILE A 204 14.56 18.41 0.22
C ILE A 204 15.45 19.13 -0.82
N LEU A 205 14.93 20.12 -1.55
CA LEU A 205 15.70 20.93 -2.50
C LEU A 205 16.87 21.64 -1.81
N THR A 206 16.64 22.18 -0.62
CA THR A 206 17.69 22.87 0.14
C THR A 206 18.72 21.91 0.73
N CYS A 207 18.32 20.67 1.04
CA CYS A 207 19.14 19.68 1.73
C CYS A 207 19.82 18.66 0.80
N LYS A 208 19.54 18.67 -0.51
CA LYS A 208 20.06 17.64 -1.44
C LYS A 208 21.59 17.46 -1.39
N THR A 209 22.35 18.56 -1.29
CA THR A 209 23.81 18.52 -1.19
C THR A 209 24.28 17.94 0.15
N LEU A 210 23.59 18.22 1.25
CA LEU A 210 23.83 17.58 2.55
C LEU A 210 23.64 16.07 2.48
N LEU A 211 22.69 15.61 1.65
CA LEU A 211 22.46 14.20 1.36
C LEU A 211 23.43 13.62 0.32
N GLY A 212 24.39 14.43 -0.14
CA GLY A 212 25.41 14.04 -1.12
C GLY A 212 24.84 13.78 -2.51
N CYS A 213 23.72 14.42 -2.85
CA CYS A 213 23.07 14.28 -4.16
C CYS A 213 23.20 15.55 -4.97
N GLU A 214 23.35 15.38 -6.30
CA GLU A 214 23.42 16.48 -7.26
C GLU A 214 22.04 16.79 -7.83
N ASP A 215 21.26 15.75 -8.10
CA ASP A 215 19.98 15.81 -8.76
C ASP A 215 18.84 15.25 -7.89
N ILE A 216 17.61 15.69 -8.21
CA ILE A 216 16.37 15.10 -7.66
C ILE A 216 15.55 14.54 -8.81
N LEU A 217 15.10 13.30 -8.64
CA LEU A 217 14.09 12.66 -9.48
C LEU A 217 12.82 12.49 -8.65
N ILE A 218 11.68 12.98 -9.15
CA ILE A 218 10.40 12.83 -8.47
C ILE A 218 9.65 11.66 -9.10
N ARG A 219 9.24 10.70 -8.26
CA ARG A 219 8.24 9.71 -8.61
C ARG A 219 6.90 10.14 -8.06
N LEU A 220 5.99 10.51 -8.96
CA LEU A 220 4.67 10.98 -8.57
C LEU A 220 3.79 9.83 -8.06
N HIS A 221 3.09 10.10 -6.97
CA HIS A 221 1.94 9.27 -6.58
C HIS A 221 0.85 9.35 -7.66
N PRO A 222 0.09 8.27 -7.94
CA PRO A 222 -0.95 8.27 -8.99
C PRO A 222 -2.02 9.37 -8.84
N SER A 223 -2.22 9.89 -7.64
CA SER A 223 -3.19 10.96 -7.34
C SER A 223 -2.54 12.35 -7.25
N ASP A 224 -1.25 12.47 -7.53
CA ASP A 224 -0.49 13.73 -7.49
C ASP A 224 -0.30 14.29 -8.91
N THR A 225 0.13 15.55 -9.03
CA THR A 225 0.32 16.22 -10.31
C THR A 225 1.70 16.86 -10.42
N PRO A 226 2.33 16.85 -11.62
CA PRO A 226 3.62 17.51 -11.84
C PRO A 226 3.62 18.99 -11.48
N GLN A 227 2.51 19.67 -11.71
CA GLN A 227 2.36 21.11 -11.46
C GLN A 227 2.63 21.51 -10.02
N THR A 228 2.34 20.62 -9.07
CA THR A 228 2.62 20.81 -7.64
C THR A 228 4.09 21.15 -7.39
N TYR A 229 5.00 20.44 -8.07
CA TYR A 229 6.46 20.53 -7.88
C TYR A 229 7.10 21.48 -8.87
N GLN A 230 6.59 21.57 -10.10
CA GLN A 230 7.08 22.51 -11.11
C GLN A 230 6.85 23.97 -10.73
N ALA A 231 5.84 24.25 -9.90
CA ALA A 231 5.63 25.58 -9.36
C ALA A 231 6.72 26.04 -8.37
N ILE A 232 7.44 25.08 -7.77
CA ILE A 232 8.54 25.33 -6.82
C ILE A 232 9.87 25.42 -7.58
N ASP A 233 10.12 24.46 -8.46
CA ASP A 233 11.30 24.42 -9.33
C ASP A 233 10.90 23.88 -10.71
N SER A 234 10.97 24.73 -11.73
CA SER A 234 10.59 24.38 -13.11
C SER A 234 11.53 23.39 -13.78
N THR A 235 12.70 23.12 -13.18
CA THR A 235 13.72 22.22 -13.73
C THR A 235 13.61 20.78 -13.20
N VAL A 236 12.66 20.50 -12.29
CA VAL A 236 12.49 19.16 -11.71
C VAL A 236 12.19 18.11 -12.76
N ARG A 237 12.75 16.93 -12.54
CA ARG A 237 12.54 15.77 -13.39
C ARG A 237 11.59 14.78 -12.74
N PHE A 238 10.72 14.21 -13.57
CA PHE A 238 9.76 13.18 -13.13
C PHE A 238 10.13 11.81 -13.70
N SER A 239 10.01 10.79 -12.87
CA SER A 239 10.24 9.42 -13.31
C SER A 239 9.15 8.92 -14.27
N THR A 240 9.59 8.18 -15.28
CA THR A 240 8.75 7.36 -16.18
C THR A 240 9.12 5.88 -16.09
N ALA A 241 10.15 5.53 -15.31
CA ALA A 241 10.61 4.17 -15.11
C ALA A 241 9.71 3.40 -14.12
N SER A 242 9.97 2.11 -13.94
CA SER A 242 9.32 1.34 -12.86
C SER A 242 9.83 1.79 -11.47
N LEU A 243 9.05 1.49 -10.42
CA LEU A 243 9.47 1.79 -9.04
C LEU A 243 10.81 1.13 -8.70
N LEU A 244 11.00 -0.12 -9.10
CA LEU A 244 12.21 -0.87 -8.77
C LEU A 244 13.45 -0.35 -9.50
N GLU A 245 13.30 0.14 -10.73
CA GLU A 245 14.38 0.80 -11.47
C GLU A 245 14.77 2.13 -10.81
N ASP A 246 13.77 2.95 -10.43
CA ASP A 246 14.03 4.21 -9.71
C ASP A 246 14.77 3.94 -8.39
N ILE A 247 14.28 2.96 -7.61
CA ILE A 247 14.92 2.54 -6.36
C ILE A 247 16.35 2.03 -6.63
N ALA A 248 16.55 1.23 -7.68
CA ALA A 248 17.86 0.65 -7.99
C ALA A 248 18.90 1.72 -8.31
N CYS A 249 18.54 2.74 -9.11
CA CYS A 249 19.44 3.80 -9.54
C CYS A 249 19.67 4.88 -8.48
N ALA A 250 18.76 5.09 -7.55
CA ALA A 250 18.84 6.15 -6.56
C ALA A 250 19.97 5.93 -5.55
N LYS A 251 20.66 7.02 -5.16
CA LYS A 251 21.62 7.04 -4.06
C LYS A 251 20.95 7.04 -2.71
N ILE A 252 19.91 7.84 -2.58
CA ILE A 252 19.06 7.95 -1.39
C ILE A 252 17.60 8.14 -1.82
N ILE A 253 16.69 7.64 -1.01
CA ILE A 253 15.26 7.73 -1.28
C ILE A 253 14.60 8.45 -0.13
N VAL A 254 13.84 9.50 -0.44
CA VAL A 254 13.09 10.31 0.54
C VAL A 254 11.61 10.28 0.18
N GLY A 255 10.78 10.16 1.17
CA GLY A 255 9.32 10.25 1.04
C GLY A 255 8.70 10.62 2.38
N ILE A 256 7.39 10.65 2.47
CA ILE A 256 6.67 10.99 3.70
C ILE A 256 6.35 9.72 4.47
N ASP A 257 5.35 8.95 4.02
CA ASP A 257 4.82 7.79 4.76
C ASP A 257 4.30 6.69 3.80
N THR A 258 5.04 6.43 2.74
CA THR A 258 4.64 5.49 1.68
C THR A 258 5.26 4.10 1.85
N ILE A 259 4.51 3.06 1.47
CA ILE A 259 5.02 1.67 1.45
C ILE A 259 6.25 1.51 0.55
N ALA A 260 6.40 2.34 -0.48
CA ALA A 260 7.56 2.31 -1.37
C ALA A 260 8.88 2.62 -0.63
N LEU A 261 8.84 3.42 0.45
CA LEU A 261 9.99 3.61 1.34
C LEU A 261 10.38 2.32 2.05
N TYR A 262 9.38 1.56 2.52
CA TYR A 262 9.63 0.28 3.18
C TYR A 262 10.19 -0.76 2.21
N THR A 263 9.64 -0.83 0.99
CA THR A 263 10.21 -1.66 -0.08
C THR A 263 11.68 -1.31 -0.34
N ALA A 264 11.99 -0.03 -0.50
CA ALA A 264 13.35 0.44 -0.73
C ALA A 264 14.28 0.12 0.46
N TYR A 265 13.79 0.26 1.70
CA TYR A 265 14.52 -0.12 2.91
C TYR A 265 14.87 -1.61 2.91
N LEU A 266 13.88 -2.48 2.64
CA LEU A 266 14.11 -3.93 2.57
C LEU A 266 15.06 -4.34 1.44
N LEU A 267 15.16 -3.54 0.38
CA LEU A 267 16.13 -3.70 -0.70
C LEU A 267 17.54 -3.17 -0.34
N GLY A 268 17.77 -2.80 0.91
CA GLY A 268 19.08 -2.33 1.41
C GLY A 268 19.43 -0.90 1.01
N LYS A 269 18.46 -0.12 0.54
CA LYS A 269 18.70 1.29 0.17
C LYS A 269 18.70 2.20 1.39
N LYS A 270 19.41 3.33 1.27
CA LYS A 270 19.31 4.43 2.22
C LYS A 270 17.98 5.14 2.02
N VAL A 271 17.13 5.12 3.03
CA VAL A 271 15.80 5.72 2.97
C VAL A 271 15.58 6.70 4.10
N ILE A 272 14.78 7.73 3.86
CA ILE A 272 14.34 8.71 4.85
C ILE A 272 12.83 8.89 4.71
N SER A 273 12.10 8.66 5.80
CA SER A 273 10.77 9.24 5.99
C SER A 273 10.95 10.64 6.57
N TYR A 274 10.55 11.66 5.83
CA TYR A 274 10.65 13.05 6.25
C TYR A 274 9.27 13.64 6.52
N ILE A 275 8.97 13.89 7.79
CA ILE A 275 7.69 14.42 8.26
C ILE A 275 7.98 15.63 9.17
N PRO A 276 8.00 16.88 8.65
CA PRO A 276 8.40 18.08 9.40
C PRO A 276 7.31 18.55 10.36
N SER A 277 6.70 17.65 11.09
CA SER A 277 5.61 17.95 12.04
C SER A 277 5.58 16.93 13.18
N THR A 278 5.09 17.37 14.33
CA THR A 278 4.79 16.49 15.48
C THR A 278 3.35 15.97 15.46
N LYS A 279 2.51 16.46 14.53
CA LYS A 279 1.10 16.05 14.41
C LYS A 279 0.92 14.75 13.62
N ARG A 280 1.96 14.27 12.95
CA ARG A 280 1.96 13.03 12.18
C ARG A 280 3.24 12.25 12.45
N GLU A 281 3.10 10.97 12.69
CA GLU A 281 4.21 10.03 12.81
C GLU A 281 4.31 9.16 11.54
N CYS A 282 5.51 8.64 11.30
CA CYS A 282 5.72 7.67 10.25
C CYS A 282 5.03 6.35 10.61
N SER A 283 4.14 5.86 9.78
CA SER A 283 3.40 4.62 10.02
C SER A 283 4.12 3.39 9.48
N VAL A 284 4.94 3.56 8.43
CA VAL A 284 5.73 2.45 7.87
C VAL A 284 6.85 2.03 8.82
N PRO A 285 7.19 0.72 8.90
CA PRO A 285 8.10 0.19 9.93
C PRO A 285 9.57 0.46 9.61
N LEU A 286 9.93 1.72 9.52
CA LEU A 286 11.32 2.16 9.41
C LEU A 286 11.95 2.36 10.79
N PRO A 287 13.27 2.11 10.95
CA PRO A 287 13.98 2.47 12.15
C PRO A 287 13.87 3.98 12.47
N LEU A 288 13.91 4.34 13.75
CA LEU A 288 13.84 5.75 14.14
C LEU A 288 14.94 6.62 13.51
N SER A 289 16.12 6.05 13.28
CA SER A 289 17.22 6.73 12.56
C SER A 289 16.89 7.13 11.11
N ASN A 290 15.86 6.51 10.54
CA ASN A 290 15.36 6.76 9.18
C ASN A 290 14.12 7.66 9.14
N GLN A 291 13.65 8.13 10.31
CA GLN A 291 12.48 8.99 10.45
C GLN A 291 12.92 10.37 10.90
N LEU A 292 12.83 11.36 10.04
CA LEU A 292 13.31 12.71 10.30
C LEU A 292 12.17 13.71 10.43
N LYS A 293 12.31 14.62 11.38
CA LYS A 293 11.46 15.81 11.55
C LYS A 293 12.19 17.08 11.06
N ARG A 294 13.52 17.03 10.96
CA ARG A 294 14.41 18.12 10.51
C ARG A 294 15.69 17.55 9.92
N PHE A 295 16.28 18.25 8.97
CA PHE A 295 17.60 17.89 8.42
C PHE A 295 18.78 18.51 9.19
N GLU A 296 18.52 19.42 10.14
CA GLU A 296 19.56 20.03 10.97
C GLU A 296 20.33 18.95 11.73
N HIS A 297 21.68 19.00 11.64
CA HIS A 297 22.59 18.02 12.27
C HIS A 297 22.45 16.56 11.79
N PHE A 298 21.68 16.30 10.74
CA PHE A 298 21.56 14.97 10.17
C PHE A 298 22.86 14.51 9.53
N LYS A 299 23.22 13.22 9.72
CA LYS A 299 24.38 12.57 9.09
C LYS A 299 23.94 11.28 8.42
N LEU A 300 24.36 11.08 7.17
CA LEU A 300 24.02 9.91 6.36
C LEU A 300 24.44 8.57 6.97
N GLU A 301 25.50 8.58 7.80
CA GLU A 301 26.01 7.39 8.49
C GLU A 301 25.05 6.89 9.58
N GLN A 302 24.12 7.73 10.04
CA GLN A 302 23.12 7.39 11.03
C GLN A 302 21.97 6.53 10.47
N LEU A 303 21.79 6.53 9.13
CA LEU A 303 20.75 5.74 8.51
C LEU A 303 21.03 4.25 8.67
N SER A 304 20.06 3.55 9.20
CA SER A 304 20.05 2.09 9.19
C SER A 304 19.68 1.58 7.79
N SER A 305 20.25 0.46 7.39
CA SER A 305 19.85 -0.32 6.22
C SER A 305 19.37 -1.69 6.67
N ALA A 306 18.37 -2.24 5.98
CA ALA A 306 17.95 -3.61 6.27
C ALA A 306 19.03 -4.59 5.79
N SER A 307 19.29 -5.62 6.60
CA SER A 307 19.86 -6.85 6.08
C SER A 307 18.71 -7.61 5.39
N HIS A 308 18.90 -8.01 4.14
CA HIS A 308 17.92 -8.79 3.39
C HIS A 308 17.54 -10.04 4.18
N ASN A 309 16.40 -10.02 4.87
CA ASN A 309 15.83 -11.23 5.45
C ASN A 309 14.30 -11.23 5.34
N PRO A 310 13.76 -11.78 4.23
CA PRO A 310 12.33 -11.87 4.00
C PRO A 310 11.63 -12.95 4.84
N GLN A 311 12.26 -13.52 5.87
CA GLN A 311 11.75 -14.71 6.57
C GLN A 311 10.53 -14.51 7.47
N ASN A 312 10.02 -13.28 7.66
CA ASN A 312 8.90 -13.00 8.58
C ASN A 312 7.58 -12.60 7.90
N PHE A 313 7.28 -13.17 6.72
CA PHE A 313 6.09 -12.78 5.94
C PHE A 313 4.85 -13.68 6.16
N GLY A 314 4.66 -14.23 7.34
CA GLY A 314 3.41 -14.94 7.64
C GLY A 314 3.24 -16.31 6.97
N MET A 315 2.02 -16.85 7.12
CA MET A 315 1.64 -18.16 6.60
C MET A 315 1.46 -18.12 5.08
N ASP A 316 1.79 -19.22 4.42
CA ASP A 316 1.44 -19.42 3.01
C ASP A 316 -0.08 -19.55 2.83
N PHE A 317 -0.66 -18.85 1.83
CA PHE A 317 -2.09 -18.85 1.60
C PHE A 317 -2.64 -20.25 1.27
N ALA A 318 -1.89 -21.04 0.50
CA ALA A 318 -2.31 -22.40 0.17
C ALA A 318 -2.33 -23.31 1.42
N LEU A 319 -1.44 -23.08 2.39
CA LEU A 319 -1.49 -23.76 3.68
C LEU A 319 -2.69 -23.29 4.50
N PHE A 320 -2.95 -21.98 4.56
CA PHE A 320 -4.13 -21.44 5.25
C PHE A 320 -5.43 -22.05 4.71
N LEU A 321 -5.60 -22.18 3.40
CA LEU A 321 -6.79 -22.77 2.78
C LEU A 321 -7.05 -24.23 3.21
N LYS A 322 -6.05 -24.94 3.75
CA LYS A 322 -6.24 -26.30 4.28
C LYS A 322 -6.77 -26.32 5.71
N THR A 323 -6.72 -25.18 6.41
CA THR A 323 -7.13 -25.06 7.81
C THR A 323 -8.59 -24.61 7.99
N ILE A 324 -9.22 -24.08 6.94
CA ILE A 324 -10.58 -23.55 6.94
C ILE A 324 -11.57 -24.37 6.09
#